data_78fe4333311161f65a62808bd19dc32f
#
_entry.id   78fe4333311161f65a62808bd19dc32f
#
_cell.length_a   1.000
_cell.length_b   1.000
_cell.length_c   1.000
_cell.angle_alpha   90.00
_cell.angle_beta   90.00
_cell.angle_gamma   90.00
#
_symmetry.space_group_name_H-M   'P 1'
#
loop_
_entity.id
_entity.type
_entity.pdbx_description
1 polymer ?
#
loop_
_entity_poly.entity_id
_entity_poly.type
_entity_poly.pdbx_seq_one_letter_code
_entity_poly.pdbx_strand_id
1 'polypeptide(L)'
;MKKILCAVLALAMMLTACLAMAETVEEVIAQAQTMTNEELYAKAIEESNGKTLYGIGNSSRGKTAGASFIEMLQKIDPSYTGTIEWSQPKNNSIFTTLNADIKSANHIYSMTLIQDGNQIQTKMLDTGNLLNFIPKEWAEGEGVIVEGNDKPLALQTLNKVFMYNTVGDKTYTNCWDFVAEGVAPLFMGVNSELVGKNFLYMLTEETYANYLKNAYDALEDGAAKERLAAVVKEMEPEAEALGLEAENAPYALAYIKLFCEQYNEQTDDGPICNTLVTKSAVDQCGLLVYSKLRSVEESAETSVNNIAVAAYQDGYQGIGGYAYKHYLQVLKTSPLPWTSCAFIAYMTTTSEGFAAWGKDMGGYSANPICMQDHSKDGYVDGVNTFDAKNDRGYEWWTSADGGRLVVEDPEYCAQVSFDLGDWIDMIVGSK
;
A
#
# COMPACT_ATOMS: atom_id res chain seq x y z
N MET A 1 61.01 4.83 -35.07
CA MET A 1 60.59 4.76 -33.65
C MET A 1 59.62 5.87 -33.22
N LYS A 2 59.89 7.17 -33.50
CA LYS A 2 58.99 8.27 -33.11
C LYS A 2 57.49 8.11 -33.64
N LYS A 3 57.36 7.65 -34.90
CA LYS A 3 55.98 7.45 -35.50
C LYS A 3 55.20 6.27 -34.90
N ILE A 4 55.87 5.23 -34.42
CA ILE A 4 55.26 4.08 -33.75
C ILE A 4 54.86 4.46 -32.33
N LEU A 5 55.66 5.27 -31.64
CA LEU A 5 55.31 5.76 -30.29
C LEU A 5 54.11 6.69 -30.29
N CYS A 6 53.94 7.55 -31.31
CA CYS A 6 52.73 8.39 -31.46
C CYS A 6 51.49 7.58 -31.79
N ALA A 7 51.57 6.49 -32.57
CA ALA A 7 50.49 5.63 -32.89
C ALA A 7 50.03 4.80 -31.66
N VAL A 8 50.95 4.33 -30.83
CA VAL A 8 50.65 3.62 -29.59
C VAL A 8 50.05 4.57 -28.52
N LEU A 9 50.52 5.81 -28.42
CA LEU A 9 49.93 6.82 -27.54
C LEU A 9 48.54 7.24 -28.03
N ALA A 10 48.31 7.37 -29.35
CA ALA A 10 46.98 7.68 -29.89
C ALA A 10 45.99 6.50 -29.71
N LEU A 11 46.47 5.25 -29.81
CA LEU A 11 45.64 4.05 -29.56
C LEU A 11 45.36 3.90 -28.05
N ALA A 12 46.32 4.21 -27.19
CA ALA A 12 46.12 4.23 -25.73
C ALA A 12 45.17 5.37 -25.32
N MET A 13 45.22 6.55 -25.93
CA MET A 13 44.25 7.62 -25.72
C MET A 13 42.91 7.34 -26.33
N MET A 14 42.81 6.55 -27.41
CA MET A 14 41.50 6.08 -27.93
C MET A 14 40.90 4.93 -27.10
N LEU A 15 41.73 4.12 -26.42
CA LEU A 15 41.27 3.10 -25.48
C LEU A 15 40.89 3.69 -24.08
N THR A 16 41.42 4.86 -23.72
CA THR A 16 41.04 5.61 -22.51
C THR A 16 39.89 6.61 -22.79
N ALA A 17 39.61 6.89 -24.06
CA ALA A 17 38.38 7.50 -24.52
C ALA A 17 37.29 6.43 -24.80
N CYS A 18 37.25 5.32 -24.06
CA CYS A 18 36.01 4.68 -23.73
C CYS A 18 35.20 5.75 -22.97
N LEU A 19 34.37 6.43 -23.72
CA LEU A 19 33.25 7.21 -23.19
C LEU A 19 32.78 6.48 -21.94
N ALA A 20 32.99 7.07 -20.78
CA ALA A 20 32.16 6.74 -19.64
C ALA A 20 30.76 7.11 -20.11
N MET A 21 30.06 6.20 -20.79
CA MET A 21 28.63 6.30 -20.98
C MET A 21 28.09 6.40 -19.55
N ALA A 22 27.34 7.44 -19.28
CA ALA A 22 26.67 7.54 -17.99
C ALA A 22 25.93 6.21 -17.75
N GLU A 23 26.12 5.63 -16.58
CA GLU A 23 25.46 4.40 -16.20
C GLU A 23 23.94 4.57 -16.38
N THR A 24 23.30 3.58 -16.95
CA THR A 24 21.83 3.54 -17.01
C THR A 24 21.26 3.31 -15.61
N VAL A 25 20.00 3.68 -15.40
CA VAL A 25 19.35 3.47 -14.09
C VAL A 25 19.29 1.98 -13.76
N GLU A 26 19.11 1.12 -14.75
CA GLU A 26 19.12 -0.34 -14.61
C GLU A 26 20.49 -0.87 -14.14
N GLU A 27 21.57 -0.33 -14.70
CA GLU A 27 22.94 -0.69 -14.28
C GLU A 27 23.23 -0.22 -12.85
N VAL A 28 22.76 0.98 -12.48
CA VAL A 28 22.84 1.48 -11.10
C VAL A 28 22.10 0.57 -10.14
N ILE A 29 20.85 0.21 -10.44
CA ILE A 29 20.04 -0.68 -9.60
C ILE A 29 20.74 -2.04 -9.45
N ALA A 30 21.23 -2.63 -10.54
CA ALA A 30 21.92 -3.92 -10.49
C ALA A 30 23.15 -3.90 -9.58
N GLN A 31 23.91 -2.80 -9.56
CA GLN A 31 25.04 -2.62 -8.64
C GLN A 31 24.55 -2.35 -7.21
N ALA A 32 23.58 -1.45 -7.04
CA ALA A 32 23.05 -1.04 -5.75
C ALA A 32 22.48 -2.22 -4.94
N GLN A 33 21.87 -3.21 -5.60
CA GLN A 33 21.36 -4.43 -4.96
C GLN A 33 22.43 -5.32 -4.32
N THR A 34 23.70 -5.08 -4.63
CA THR A 34 24.83 -5.84 -4.05
C THR A 34 25.58 -5.08 -2.96
N MET A 35 25.24 -3.81 -2.74
CA MET A 35 25.96 -2.89 -1.85
C MET A 35 25.36 -2.88 -0.45
N THR A 36 26.20 -2.56 0.54
CA THR A 36 25.73 -2.25 1.90
C THR A 36 25.10 -0.86 1.95
N ASN A 37 24.38 -0.57 3.02
CA ASN A 37 23.79 0.76 3.24
C ASN A 37 24.87 1.86 3.25
N GLU A 38 26.02 1.63 3.90
CA GLU A 38 27.12 2.59 3.96
C GLU A 38 27.67 2.90 2.57
N GLU A 39 27.82 1.88 1.73
CA GLU A 39 28.26 2.05 0.35
C GLU A 39 27.25 2.84 -0.48
N LEU A 40 25.94 2.55 -0.29
CA LEU A 40 24.86 3.30 -0.94
C LEU A 40 24.83 4.77 -0.48
N TYR A 41 25.01 5.02 0.82
CA TYR A 41 25.04 6.40 1.35
C TYR A 41 26.23 7.19 0.82
N ALA A 42 27.40 6.56 0.67
CA ALA A 42 28.56 7.19 0.04
C ALA A 42 28.29 7.56 -1.42
N LYS A 43 27.64 6.67 -2.20
CA LYS A 43 27.21 6.94 -3.57
C LYS A 43 26.17 8.06 -3.65
N ALA A 44 25.21 8.09 -2.74
CA ALA A 44 24.20 9.15 -2.66
C ALA A 44 24.85 10.53 -2.40
N ILE A 45 25.80 10.60 -1.48
CA ILE A 45 26.54 11.84 -1.19
C ILE A 45 27.31 12.31 -2.44
N GLU A 46 28.02 11.40 -3.11
CA GLU A 46 28.77 11.71 -4.35
C GLU A 46 27.83 12.24 -5.46
N GLU A 47 26.67 11.58 -5.66
CA GLU A 47 25.74 11.90 -6.74
C GLU A 47 24.98 13.21 -6.50
N SER A 48 24.48 13.42 -5.28
CA SER A 48 23.43 14.41 -5.00
C SER A 48 23.88 15.62 -4.17
N ASN A 49 25.18 15.72 -3.82
CA ASN A 49 25.66 16.92 -3.11
C ASN A 49 25.36 18.20 -3.91
N GLY A 50 24.67 19.16 -3.30
CA GLY A 50 24.23 20.40 -3.95
C GLY A 50 23.08 20.25 -4.94
N LYS A 51 22.45 19.06 -5.01
CA LYS A 51 21.28 18.80 -5.88
C LYS A 51 20.03 18.50 -5.06
N THR A 52 18.89 18.49 -5.72
CA THR A 52 17.58 18.13 -5.13
C THR A 52 17.08 16.82 -5.74
N LEU A 53 16.81 15.82 -4.90
CA LEU A 53 16.02 14.66 -5.30
C LEU A 53 14.53 15.01 -5.21
N TYR A 54 13.81 14.77 -6.29
CA TYR A 54 12.34 14.92 -6.30
C TYR A 54 11.70 13.54 -6.23
N GLY A 55 10.95 13.30 -5.13
CA GLY A 55 10.11 12.12 -4.96
C GLY A 55 8.63 12.45 -5.17
N ILE A 56 7.83 11.44 -5.50
CA ILE A 56 6.39 11.58 -5.70
C ILE A 56 5.65 10.39 -5.09
N GLY A 57 4.58 10.65 -4.35
CA GLY A 57 3.84 9.55 -3.71
C GLY A 57 2.53 9.95 -3.06
N ASN A 58 1.77 8.95 -2.62
CA ASN A 58 0.47 9.14 -1.98
C ASN A 58 0.57 9.55 -0.49
N SER A 59 1.75 9.41 0.13
CA SER A 59 1.96 9.72 1.55
C SER A 59 2.79 11.00 1.74
N SER A 60 2.26 11.96 2.50
CA SER A 60 3.01 13.16 2.92
C SER A 60 4.22 12.84 3.80
N ARG A 61 4.28 11.66 4.39
CA ARG A 61 5.37 11.20 5.26
C ARG A 61 6.69 11.00 4.51
N GLY A 62 6.64 10.84 3.18
CA GLY A 62 7.83 10.88 2.33
C GLY A 62 8.67 12.15 2.52
N LYS A 63 8.02 13.29 2.82
CA LYS A 63 8.71 14.54 3.17
C LYS A 63 9.46 14.44 4.51
N THR A 64 8.83 13.83 5.53
CA THR A 64 9.44 13.64 6.86
C THR A 64 10.62 12.67 6.78
N ALA A 65 10.45 11.53 6.10
CA ALA A 65 11.51 10.57 5.87
C ALA A 65 12.68 11.16 5.07
N GLY A 66 12.38 12.00 4.06
CA GLY A 66 13.39 12.72 3.29
C GLY A 66 14.23 13.66 4.15
N ALA A 67 13.60 14.41 5.07
CA ALA A 67 14.32 15.27 6.01
C ALA A 67 15.25 14.45 6.92
N SER A 68 14.78 13.33 7.47
CA SER A 68 15.59 12.43 8.30
C SER A 68 16.75 11.81 7.51
N PHE A 69 16.54 11.43 6.26
CA PHE A 69 17.60 10.92 5.39
C PHE A 69 18.69 11.96 5.14
N ILE A 70 18.33 13.21 4.84
CA ILE A 70 19.30 14.31 4.66
C ILE A 70 20.11 14.53 5.95
N GLU A 71 19.47 14.55 7.13
CA GLU A 71 20.16 14.66 8.42
C GLU A 71 21.13 13.50 8.65
N MET A 72 20.78 12.30 8.23
CA MET A 72 21.66 11.13 8.30
C MET A 72 22.88 11.30 7.38
N LEU A 73 22.69 11.72 6.12
CA LEU A 73 23.80 11.99 5.20
C LEU A 73 24.73 13.11 5.71
N GLN A 74 24.19 14.17 6.34
CA GLN A 74 24.97 15.25 6.95
C GLN A 74 25.75 14.80 8.20
N LYS A 75 25.32 13.75 8.88
CA LYS A 75 26.14 13.14 9.97
C LYS A 75 27.33 12.37 9.40
N ILE A 76 27.21 11.80 8.20
CA ILE A 76 28.30 11.11 7.49
C ILE A 76 29.27 12.13 6.87
N ASP A 77 28.73 13.11 6.15
CA ASP A 77 29.51 14.22 5.55
C ASP A 77 28.89 15.57 5.94
N PRO A 78 29.47 16.30 6.90
CA PRO A 78 28.98 17.63 7.32
C PRO A 78 28.97 18.69 6.20
N SER A 79 29.66 18.45 5.07
CA SER A 79 29.67 19.35 3.91
C SER A 79 28.51 19.08 2.93
N TYR A 80 27.72 18.03 3.17
CA TYR A 80 26.61 17.67 2.31
C TYR A 80 25.49 18.72 2.33
N THR A 81 25.06 19.17 1.15
CA THR A 81 24.06 20.22 0.96
C THR A 81 22.91 19.81 0.04
N GLY A 82 22.81 18.51 -0.28
CA GLY A 82 21.70 17.97 -1.05
C GLY A 82 20.38 18.10 -0.30
N THR A 83 19.27 18.09 -1.04
CA THR A 83 17.91 18.20 -0.49
C THR A 83 16.95 17.19 -1.11
N ILE A 84 15.82 16.96 -0.45
CA ILE A 84 14.71 16.16 -0.98
C ILE A 84 13.44 17.01 -0.99
N GLU A 85 12.78 17.05 -2.15
CA GLU A 85 11.45 17.60 -2.29
C GLU A 85 10.45 16.48 -2.60
N TRP A 86 9.29 16.54 -1.93
CA TRP A 86 8.28 15.50 -2.03
C TRP A 86 6.96 16.06 -2.55
N SER A 87 6.48 15.52 -3.68
CA SER A 87 5.20 15.83 -4.28
C SER A 87 4.14 14.81 -3.87
N GLN A 88 2.95 15.28 -3.51
CA GLN A 88 1.82 14.43 -3.13
C GLN A 88 0.57 14.80 -3.93
N PRO A 89 0.49 14.40 -5.20
CA PRO A 89 -0.75 14.57 -5.96
C PRO A 89 -1.83 13.63 -5.42
N LYS A 90 -3.07 14.03 -5.58
CA LYS A 90 -4.22 13.23 -5.16
C LYS A 90 -4.58 12.19 -6.23
N ASN A 91 -4.99 11.00 -5.78
CA ASN A 91 -5.57 9.93 -6.60
C ASN A 91 -4.73 9.60 -7.85
N ASN A 92 -5.40 9.26 -8.93
CA ASN A 92 -4.79 8.86 -10.21
C ASN A 92 -3.97 9.95 -10.92
N SER A 93 -4.00 11.19 -10.45
CA SER A 93 -3.18 12.27 -11.01
C SER A 93 -1.67 12.00 -10.88
N ILE A 94 -1.26 11.12 -9.97
CA ILE A 94 0.15 10.69 -9.84
C ILE A 94 0.65 10.00 -11.11
N PHE A 95 -0.13 9.08 -11.69
CA PHE A 95 0.25 8.37 -12.92
C PHE A 95 0.27 9.30 -14.13
N THR A 96 -0.66 10.27 -14.20
CA THR A 96 -0.65 11.30 -15.24
C THR A 96 0.61 12.17 -15.15
N THR A 97 1.01 12.56 -13.93
CA THR A 97 2.22 13.34 -13.67
C THR A 97 3.48 12.56 -14.06
N LEU A 98 3.58 11.29 -13.64
CA LEU A 98 4.71 10.42 -13.98
C LEU A 98 4.82 10.20 -15.50
N ASN A 99 3.73 9.93 -16.18
CA ASN A 99 3.73 9.75 -17.63
C ASN A 99 4.12 11.03 -18.39
N ALA A 100 3.78 12.20 -17.85
CA ALA A 100 4.21 13.48 -18.43
C ALA A 100 5.71 13.70 -18.22
N ASP A 101 6.24 13.40 -17.03
CA ASP A 101 7.67 13.49 -16.71
C ASP A 101 8.51 12.56 -17.57
N ILE A 102 8.12 11.29 -17.69
CA ILE A 102 8.83 10.26 -18.49
C ILE A 102 8.89 10.64 -19.99
N LYS A 103 7.87 11.33 -20.50
CA LYS A 103 7.82 11.82 -21.89
C LYS A 103 8.51 13.17 -22.07
N SER A 104 8.91 13.82 -20.99
CA SER A 104 9.60 15.11 -21.03
C SER A 104 11.07 14.95 -21.48
N ALA A 105 11.64 16.01 -22.03
CA ALA A 105 13.08 16.09 -22.27
C ALA A 105 13.89 16.37 -20.98
N ASN A 106 13.22 16.89 -19.95
CA ASN A 106 13.82 17.23 -18.66
C ASN A 106 13.10 16.44 -17.57
N HIS A 107 13.66 15.30 -17.18
CA HIS A 107 13.11 14.47 -16.11
C HIS A 107 13.36 15.11 -14.76
N ILE A 108 12.33 15.10 -13.91
CA ILE A 108 12.35 15.72 -12.58
C ILE A 108 12.33 14.64 -11.51
N TYR A 109 11.40 13.70 -11.59
CA TYR A 109 11.19 12.72 -10.54
C TYR A 109 12.20 11.57 -10.59
N SER A 110 12.68 11.19 -9.40
CA SER A 110 13.67 10.12 -9.24
C SER A 110 13.08 8.84 -8.71
N MET A 111 12.10 8.92 -7.80
CA MET A 111 11.50 7.76 -7.16
C MET A 111 10.04 7.98 -6.78
N THR A 112 9.35 6.87 -6.49
CA THR A 112 7.94 6.86 -6.11
C THR A 112 7.68 6.15 -4.80
N LEU A 113 6.56 6.53 -4.13
CA LEU A 113 5.92 5.81 -3.04
C LEU A 113 4.42 5.78 -3.30
N ILE A 114 3.91 4.71 -3.88
CA ILE A 114 2.54 4.61 -4.37
C ILE A 114 1.79 3.45 -3.70
N GLN A 115 0.48 3.60 -3.49
CA GLN A 115 -0.39 2.63 -2.82
C GLN A 115 -1.08 1.65 -3.77
N ASP A 116 -1.21 1.98 -5.04
CA ASP A 116 -1.99 1.21 -6.00
C ASP A 116 -1.12 0.18 -6.72
N GLY A 117 -1.05 -1.01 -6.18
CA GLY A 117 -0.23 -2.10 -6.72
C GLY A 117 -0.63 -2.48 -8.15
N ASN A 118 -1.93 -2.55 -8.46
CA ASN A 118 -2.43 -2.86 -9.80
C ASN A 118 -1.96 -1.84 -10.85
N GLN A 119 -2.16 -0.54 -10.61
CA GLN A 119 -1.74 0.49 -11.56
C GLN A 119 -0.21 0.62 -11.63
N ILE A 120 0.51 0.37 -10.54
CA ILE A 120 1.97 0.25 -10.56
C ILE A 120 2.38 -0.89 -11.49
N GLN A 121 1.80 -2.07 -11.33
CA GLN A 121 2.12 -3.23 -12.14
C GLN A 121 1.80 -2.96 -13.62
N THR A 122 0.54 -2.71 -13.95
CA THR A 122 0.06 -2.62 -15.33
C THR A 122 0.55 -1.41 -16.11
N LYS A 123 0.64 -0.24 -15.47
CA LYS A 123 0.98 1.02 -16.15
C LYS A 123 2.45 1.38 -16.10
N MET A 124 3.19 0.83 -15.14
CA MET A 124 4.52 1.34 -14.83
C MET A 124 5.61 0.25 -14.86
N LEU A 125 5.43 -0.89 -14.18
CA LEU A 125 6.43 -1.96 -14.15
C LEU A 125 6.45 -2.76 -15.44
N ASP A 126 5.30 -3.22 -15.92
CA ASP A 126 5.19 -3.98 -17.18
C ASP A 126 5.65 -3.17 -18.40
N THR A 127 5.53 -1.84 -18.32
CA THR A 127 6.00 -0.93 -19.37
C THR A 127 7.47 -0.52 -19.19
N GLY A 128 8.13 -0.96 -18.10
CA GLY A 128 9.51 -0.62 -17.78
C GLY A 128 9.74 0.87 -17.44
N ASN A 129 8.69 1.59 -17.02
CA ASN A 129 8.76 3.01 -16.64
C ASN A 129 9.18 3.20 -15.18
N LEU A 130 8.80 2.27 -14.31
CA LEU A 130 9.32 2.11 -12.96
C LEU A 130 10.17 0.85 -12.86
N LEU A 131 11.18 0.90 -12.03
CA LEU A 131 12.12 -0.18 -11.80
C LEU A 131 12.09 -0.55 -10.32
N ASN A 132 11.99 -1.84 -10.04
CA ASN A 132 12.02 -2.35 -8.68
C ASN A 132 13.47 -2.43 -8.18
N PHE A 133 13.73 -1.95 -6.97
CA PHE A 133 15.02 -2.03 -6.30
C PHE A 133 14.83 -2.71 -4.95
N ILE A 134 15.59 -3.77 -4.68
CA ILE A 134 15.55 -4.50 -3.43
C ILE A 134 16.91 -4.30 -2.75
N PRO A 135 16.98 -3.56 -1.61
CA PRO A 135 18.23 -3.39 -0.88
C PRO A 135 18.78 -4.73 -0.40
N LYS A 136 20.10 -4.92 -0.49
CA LYS A 136 20.77 -6.13 -0.02
C LYS A 136 20.45 -6.43 1.45
N GLU A 137 20.56 -5.42 2.32
CA GLU A 137 20.31 -5.59 3.75
C GLU A 137 18.84 -5.83 4.07
N TRP A 138 17.91 -5.48 3.18
CA TRP A 138 16.52 -5.89 3.29
C TRP A 138 16.35 -7.36 2.88
N ALA A 139 16.92 -7.77 1.75
CA ALA A 139 16.78 -9.14 1.24
C ALA A 139 17.47 -10.19 2.13
N GLU A 140 18.55 -9.81 2.80
CA GLU A 140 19.35 -10.67 3.69
C GLU A 140 19.02 -10.46 5.18
N GLY A 141 18.08 -9.55 5.51
CA GLY A 141 17.74 -9.17 6.88
C GLY A 141 17.10 -10.30 7.66
N GLU A 142 17.49 -10.48 8.91
CA GLU A 142 16.93 -11.51 9.79
C GLU A 142 15.44 -11.25 10.05
N GLY A 143 14.61 -12.25 9.75
CA GLY A 143 13.17 -12.19 9.98
C GLY A 143 12.39 -11.35 8.96
N VAL A 144 13.02 -10.89 7.89
CA VAL A 144 12.31 -10.15 6.82
C VAL A 144 11.32 -11.07 6.12
N ILE A 145 10.08 -10.61 5.98
CA ILE A 145 9.02 -11.30 5.23
C ILE A 145 9.16 -10.92 3.75
N VAL A 146 9.93 -11.70 2.99
CA VAL A 146 10.23 -11.42 1.58
C VAL A 146 9.02 -11.68 0.70
N GLU A 147 8.39 -12.84 0.86
CA GLU A 147 7.26 -13.28 0.03
C GLU A 147 6.12 -12.26 0.05
N GLY A 148 5.70 -11.85 -1.14
CA GLY A 148 4.65 -10.86 -1.35
C GLY A 148 5.05 -9.41 -1.02
N ASN A 149 6.30 -9.13 -0.58
CA ASN A 149 6.76 -7.77 -0.24
C ASN A 149 7.96 -7.29 -1.07
N ASP A 150 8.50 -8.14 -1.94
CA ASP A 150 9.67 -7.84 -2.77
C ASP A 150 9.31 -7.43 -4.20
N LYS A 151 8.13 -7.82 -4.70
CA LYS A 151 7.71 -7.61 -6.10
C LYS A 151 6.27 -7.09 -6.21
N PRO A 152 6.11 -5.77 -6.26
CA PRO A 152 7.11 -4.69 -6.04
C PRO A 152 7.49 -4.51 -4.57
N LEU A 153 8.67 -3.93 -4.30
CA LEU A 153 9.15 -3.71 -2.93
C LEU A 153 8.17 -2.88 -2.12
N ALA A 154 7.68 -3.44 -1.03
CA ALA A 154 6.78 -2.79 -0.11
C ALA A 154 7.53 -2.12 1.04
N LEU A 155 7.25 -0.85 1.30
CA LEU A 155 7.68 -0.15 2.50
C LEU A 155 6.93 -0.65 3.73
N GLN A 156 5.62 -0.77 3.60
CA GLN A 156 4.71 -1.24 4.65
C GLN A 156 3.40 -1.76 4.07
N THR A 157 2.72 -2.58 4.85
CA THR A 157 1.32 -2.94 4.68
C THR A 157 0.45 -2.10 5.62
N LEU A 158 -0.70 -1.62 5.16
CA LEU A 158 -1.69 -0.88 5.95
C LEU A 158 -3.05 -1.58 5.90
N ASN A 159 -3.78 -1.52 7.00
CA ASN A 159 -5.09 -2.15 7.12
C ASN A 159 -6.22 -1.14 6.94
N LYS A 160 -7.18 -1.47 6.05
CA LYS A 160 -8.56 -0.98 6.09
C LYS A 160 -9.43 -2.07 6.70
N VAL A 161 -10.15 -1.77 7.75
CA VAL A 161 -10.92 -2.77 8.48
C VAL A 161 -12.37 -2.36 8.61
N PHE A 162 -13.24 -3.34 8.70
CA PHE A 162 -14.64 -3.10 9.01
C PHE A 162 -14.80 -2.67 10.46
N MET A 163 -15.41 -1.50 10.64
CA MET A 163 -15.73 -0.92 11.93
C MET A 163 -17.22 -0.53 11.98
N TYR A 164 -17.78 -0.49 13.18
CA TYR A 164 -19.16 -0.09 13.37
C TYR A 164 -19.32 0.72 14.67
N ASN A 165 -20.36 1.55 14.70
CA ASN A 165 -20.75 2.30 15.90
C ASN A 165 -21.45 1.39 16.91
N THR A 166 -21.09 1.48 18.19
CA THR A 166 -21.56 0.62 19.27
C THR A 166 -22.65 1.25 20.12
N VAL A 167 -23.18 2.43 19.75
CA VAL A 167 -24.22 3.13 20.53
C VAL A 167 -25.59 2.46 20.38
N GLY A 168 -25.85 1.82 19.23
CA GLY A 168 -27.06 1.05 18.98
C GLY A 168 -26.96 -0.41 19.45
N ASP A 169 -28.00 -1.17 19.17
CA ASP A 169 -28.09 -2.60 19.51
C ASP A 169 -27.58 -3.51 18.38
N LYS A 170 -27.27 -2.94 17.21
CA LYS A 170 -26.80 -3.71 16.06
C LYS A 170 -25.37 -4.19 16.26
N THR A 171 -25.15 -5.47 16.04
CA THR A 171 -23.83 -6.12 16.04
C THR A 171 -23.50 -6.59 14.64
N TYR A 172 -22.21 -6.58 14.29
CA TYR A 172 -21.71 -7.03 13.00
C TYR A 172 -20.78 -8.23 13.25
N THR A 173 -21.37 -9.41 13.25
CA THR A 173 -20.68 -10.67 13.58
C THR A 173 -20.25 -11.47 12.35
N ASN A 174 -20.66 -11.01 11.16
CA ASN A 174 -20.36 -11.64 9.88
C ASN A 174 -20.09 -10.57 8.83
N CYS A 175 -19.16 -10.82 7.91
CA CYS A 175 -18.87 -9.86 6.85
C CYS A 175 -20.09 -9.54 5.97
N TRP A 176 -21.04 -10.47 5.82
CA TRP A 176 -22.29 -10.25 5.09
C TRP A 176 -23.25 -9.25 5.77
N ASP A 177 -23.04 -8.94 7.05
CA ASP A 177 -23.82 -7.92 7.75
C ASP A 177 -23.57 -6.51 7.17
N PHE A 178 -22.39 -6.28 6.59
CA PHE A 178 -22.03 -5.00 5.95
C PHE A 178 -22.72 -4.77 4.60
N VAL A 179 -23.25 -5.81 3.99
CA VAL A 179 -24.02 -5.77 2.74
C VAL A 179 -25.47 -6.26 2.92
N ALA A 180 -25.94 -6.31 4.16
CA ALA A 180 -27.33 -6.66 4.48
C ALA A 180 -28.29 -5.58 3.96
N GLU A 181 -29.57 -5.94 3.78
CA GLU A 181 -30.60 -5.00 3.33
C GLU A 181 -30.70 -3.79 4.28
N GLY A 182 -30.68 -2.59 3.71
CA GLY A 182 -30.74 -1.33 4.44
C GLY A 182 -29.45 -0.92 5.14
N VAL A 183 -28.35 -1.65 4.95
CA VAL A 183 -27.02 -1.26 5.42
C VAL A 183 -26.28 -0.54 4.31
N ALA A 184 -25.73 0.64 4.62
CA ALA A 184 -24.95 1.45 3.71
C ALA A 184 -23.58 1.76 4.37
N PRO A 185 -22.58 0.88 4.25
CA PRO A 185 -21.30 1.09 4.88
C PRO A 185 -20.62 2.36 4.35
N LEU A 186 -20.08 3.18 5.26
CA LEU A 186 -19.29 4.36 4.89
C LEU A 186 -17.98 3.90 4.26
N PHE A 187 -17.66 4.42 3.09
CA PHE A 187 -16.47 4.06 2.33
C PHE A 187 -15.99 5.21 1.46
N MET A 188 -14.68 5.34 1.21
CA MET A 188 -14.14 6.41 0.37
C MET A 188 -14.60 6.37 -1.09
N GLY A 189 -15.13 5.25 -1.52
CA GLY A 189 -15.60 5.06 -2.89
C GLY A 189 -14.72 4.13 -3.71
N VAL A 190 -15.36 3.41 -4.61
CA VAL A 190 -14.71 2.41 -5.45
C VAL A 190 -13.80 3.06 -6.50
N ASN A 191 -14.26 4.17 -7.08
CA ASN A 191 -13.54 4.87 -8.17
C ASN A 191 -12.72 6.07 -7.69
N SER A 192 -13.05 6.63 -6.54
CA SER A 192 -12.37 7.79 -5.98
C SER A 192 -11.13 7.42 -5.17
N GLU A 193 -11.06 6.20 -4.65
CA GLU A 193 -9.91 5.68 -3.93
C GLU A 193 -9.04 4.79 -4.81
N LEU A 194 -7.70 4.95 -4.69
CA LEU A 194 -6.73 4.16 -5.45
C LEU A 194 -6.87 2.66 -5.22
N VAL A 195 -7.06 2.26 -3.96
CA VAL A 195 -7.11 0.86 -3.56
C VAL A 195 -8.53 0.29 -3.46
N GLY A 196 -9.56 1.09 -3.75
CA GLY A 196 -10.97 0.68 -3.62
C GLY A 196 -11.32 -0.50 -4.53
N LYS A 197 -10.92 -0.44 -5.80
CA LYS A 197 -11.11 -1.54 -6.74
C LYS A 197 -10.22 -2.74 -6.43
N ASN A 198 -8.97 -2.52 -6.02
CA ASN A 198 -8.05 -3.60 -5.71
C ASN A 198 -8.59 -4.49 -4.58
N PHE A 199 -9.24 -3.90 -3.56
CA PHE A 199 -9.96 -4.66 -2.56
C PHE A 199 -11.00 -5.60 -3.18
N LEU A 200 -11.83 -5.09 -4.09
CA LEU A 200 -12.90 -5.86 -4.72
C LEU A 200 -12.33 -6.94 -5.66
N TYR A 201 -11.25 -6.63 -6.40
CA TYR A 201 -10.59 -7.61 -7.24
C TYR A 201 -10.08 -8.81 -6.43
N MET A 202 -9.42 -8.54 -5.32
CA MET A 202 -8.88 -9.58 -4.45
C MET A 202 -9.94 -10.50 -3.86
N LEU A 203 -11.19 -10.06 -3.70
CA LEU A 203 -12.27 -10.92 -3.21
C LEU A 203 -12.55 -12.13 -4.12
N THR A 204 -12.19 -12.04 -5.40
CA THR A 204 -12.39 -13.12 -6.39
C THR A 204 -11.25 -14.15 -6.41
N GLU A 205 -10.17 -13.92 -5.64
CA GLU A 205 -9.11 -14.92 -5.43
C GLU A 205 -9.67 -16.08 -4.57
N GLU A 206 -9.17 -17.29 -4.80
CA GLU A 206 -9.66 -18.55 -4.22
C GLU A 206 -9.82 -18.50 -2.70
N THR A 207 -8.80 -18.02 -1.99
CA THR A 207 -8.80 -17.96 -0.52
C THR A 207 -9.89 -17.05 0.02
N TYR A 208 -10.05 -15.88 -0.58
CA TYR A 208 -10.99 -14.87 -0.10
C TYR A 208 -12.43 -15.18 -0.53
N ALA A 209 -12.61 -15.75 -1.71
CA ALA A 209 -13.90 -16.29 -2.14
C ALA A 209 -14.37 -17.41 -1.18
N ASN A 210 -13.45 -18.27 -0.72
CA ASN A 210 -13.72 -19.30 0.29
C ASN A 210 -14.08 -18.69 1.65
N TYR A 211 -13.44 -17.62 2.10
CA TYR A 211 -13.83 -16.93 3.34
C TYR A 211 -15.26 -16.37 3.25
N LEU A 212 -15.63 -15.80 2.11
CA LEU A 212 -17.01 -15.30 1.89
C LEU A 212 -18.03 -16.43 1.88
N LYS A 213 -17.71 -17.55 1.21
CA LYS A 213 -18.57 -18.74 1.19
C LYS A 213 -18.75 -19.33 2.58
N ASN A 214 -17.68 -19.51 3.34
CA ASN A 214 -17.74 -20.04 4.70
C ASN A 214 -18.56 -19.14 5.64
N ALA A 215 -18.40 -17.81 5.49
CA ALA A 215 -19.20 -16.85 6.23
C ALA A 215 -20.69 -16.91 5.84
N TYR A 216 -21.01 -17.12 4.57
CA TYR A 216 -22.38 -17.36 4.11
C TYR A 216 -22.97 -18.63 4.71
N ASP A 217 -22.21 -19.72 4.74
CA ASP A 217 -22.68 -20.99 5.33
C ASP A 217 -23.00 -20.85 6.83
N ALA A 218 -22.24 -20.02 7.54
CA ALA A 218 -22.42 -19.75 8.96
C ALA A 218 -23.63 -18.83 9.28
N LEU A 219 -24.27 -18.23 8.28
CA LEU A 219 -25.50 -17.47 8.49
C LEU A 219 -26.65 -18.37 8.96
N GLU A 220 -27.47 -17.85 9.86
CA GLU A 220 -28.72 -18.51 10.26
C GLU A 220 -29.69 -18.60 9.06
N ASP A 221 -30.42 -19.72 9.00
CA ASP A 221 -31.43 -19.90 7.97
C ASP A 221 -32.59 -18.89 8.16
N GLY A 222 -33.02 -18.29 7.04
CA GLY A 222 -34.09 -17.30 7.06
C GLY A 222 -34.06 -16.38 5.83
N ALA A 223 -34.94 -15.39 5.82
CA ALA A 223 -35.14 -14.51 4.66
C ALA A 223 -33.85 -13.79 4.19
N ALA A 224 -32.96 -13.42 5.12
CA ALA A 224 -31.68 -12.78 4.76
C ALA A 224 -30.78 -13.73 3.97
N LYS A 225 -30.62 -14.98 4.42
CA LYS A 225 -29.81 -16.00 3.72
C LYS A 225 -30.44 -16.39 2.39
N GLU A 226 -31.79 -16.51 2.32
CA GLU A 226 -32.52 -16.79 1.07
C GLU A 226 -32.29 -15.66 0.04
N ARG A 227 -32.34 -14.40 0.47
CA ARG A 227 -32.02 -13.25 -0.39
C ARG A 227 -30.60 -13.35 -0.94
N LEU A 228 -29.61 -13.62 -0.10
CA LEU A 228 -28.22 -13.77 -0.52
C LEU A 228 -28.04 -14.95 -1.48
N ALA A 229 -28.71 -16.09 -1.21
CA ALA A 229 -28.69 -17.25 -2.11
C ALA A 229 -29.20 -16.90 -3.52
N ALA A 230 -30.24 -16.06 -3.61
CA ALA A 230 -30.74 -15.61 -4.91
C ALA A 230 -29.70 -14.76 -5.67
N VAL A 231 -29.00 -13.85 -4.97
CA VAL A 231 -27.94 -13.03 -5.56
C VAL A 231 -26.75 -13.89 -5.98
N VAL A 232 -26.30 -14.84 -5.14
CA VAL A 232 -25.21 -15.76 -5.47
C VAL A 232 -25.53 -16.55 -6.74
N LYS A 233 -26.76 -17.09 -6.85
CA LYS A 233 -27.19 -17.81 -8.03
C LYS A 233 -27.21 -16.95 -9.30
N GLU A 234 -27.58 -15.68 -9.18
CA GLU A 234 -27.50 -14.70 -10.28
C GLU A 234 -26.04 -14.49 -10.76
N MET A 235 -25.06 -14.64 -9.87
CA MET A 235 -23.64 -14.43 -10.17
C MET A 235 -22.94 -15.67 -10.77
N GLU A 236 -23.54 -16.85 -10.78
CA GLU A 236 -22.93 -18.04 -11.38
C GLU A 236 -22.55 -17.82 -12.89
N PRO A 237 -23.45 -17.37 -13.77
CA PRO A 237 -23.11 -17.09 -15.16
C PRO A 237 -22.16 -15.91 -15.32
N GLU A 238 -22.19 -14.94 -14.41
CA GLU A 238 -21.27 -13.79 -14.44
C GLU A 238 -19.82 -14.22 -14.13
N ALA A 239 -19.63 -15.12 -13.17
CA ALA A 239 -18.32 -15.66 -12.83
C ALA A 239 -17.69 -16.38 -14.02
N GLU A 240 -18.48 -17.17 -14.76
CA GLU A 240 -18.05 -17.83 -15.98
C GLU A 240 -17.71 -16.82 -17.10
N ALA A 241 -18.56 -15.80 -17.29
CA ALA A 241 -18.37 -14.76 -18.29
C ALA A 241 -17.12 -13.91 -18.04
N LEU A 242 -16.78 -13.66 -16.76
CA LEU A 242 -15.58 -12.94 -16.33
C LEU A 242 -14.32 -13.83 -16.30
N GLY A 243 -14.45 -15.13 -16.58
CA GLY A 243 -13.31 -16.05 -16.58
C GLY A 243 -12.67 -16.26 -15.20
N LEU A 244 -13.44 -16.12 -14.12
CA LEU A 244 -12.94 -16.31 -12.77
C LEU A 244 -12.80 -17.81 -12.45
N GLU A 245 -11.60 -18.22 -12.03
CA GLU A 245 -11.26 -19.63 -11.83
C GLU A 245 -11.67 -20.17 -10.46
N ALA A 246 -11.84 -19.30 -9.45
CA ALA A 246 -12.18 -19.73 -8.10
C ALA A 246 -13.57 -20.38 -8.04
N GLU A 247 -13.68 -21.60 -7.47
CA GLU A 247 -14.93 -22.35 -7.35
C GLU A 247 -16.04 -21.50 -6.69
N ASN A 248 -15.67 -20.69 -5.70
CA ASN A 248 -16.58 -19.84 -4.93
C ASN A 248 -16.65 -18.38 -5.42
N ALA A 249 -16.17 -18.08 -6.63
CA ALA A 249 -16.29 -16.75 -7.24
C ALA A 249 -17.72 -16.16 -7.25
N PRO A 250 -18.81 -16.93 -7.42
CA PRO A 250 -20.16 -16.37 -7.33
C PRO A 250 -20.48 -15.71 -5.98
N TYR A 251 -19.94 -16.20 -4.87
CA TYR A 251 -20.08 -15.55 -3.55
C TYR A 251 -19.32 -14.23 -3.48
N ALA A 252 -18.12 -14.18 -4.06
CA ALA A 252 -17.34 -12.95 -4.17
C ALA A 252 -18.07 -11.90 -5.01
N LEU A 253 -18.57 -12.26 -6.18
CA LEU A 253 -19.33 -11.35 -7.05
C LEU A 253 -20.63 -10.88 -6.40
N ALA A 254 -21.34 -11.75 -5.67
CA ALA A 254 -22.52 -11.36 -4.92
C ALA A 254 -22.19 -10.31 -3.84
N TYR A 255 -21.09 -10.52 -3.10
CA TYR A 255 -20.61 -9.55 -2.12
C TYR A 255 -20.23 -8.22 -2.77
N ILE A 256 -19.44 -8.25 -3.84
CA ILE A 256 -19.01 -7.06 -4.60
C ILE A 256 -20.23 -6.29 -5.11
N LYS A 257 -21.19 -6.97 -5.74
CA LYS A 257 -22.44 -6.36 -6.24
C LYS A 257 -23.18 -5.61 -5.15
N LEU A 258 -23.47 -6.30 -4.04
CA LEU A 258 -24.20 -5.72 -2.92
C LEU A 258 -23.43 -4.57 -2.25
N PHE A 259 -22.12 -4.69 -2.10
CA PHE A 259 -21.28 -3.63 -1.56
C PHE A 259 -21.29 -2.39 -2.47
N CYS A 260 -21.10 -2.56 -3.77
CA CYS A 260 -21.09 -1.48 -4.75
C CYS A 260 -22.46 -0.77 -4.85
N GLU A 261 -23.55 -1.50 -4.75
CA GLU A 261 -24.91 -0.93 -4.77
C GLU A 261 -25.24 -0.12 -3.52
N GLN A 262 -24.68 -0.46 -2.35
CA GLN A 262 -25.14 0.03 -1.06
C GLN A 262 -24.20 1.00 -0.36
N TYR A 263 -22.87 0.95 -0.59
CA TYR A 263 -21.93 1.78 0.17
C TYR A 263 -22.29 3.29 0.06
N ASN A 264 -22.02 4.02 1.14
CA ASN A 264 -22.19 5.47 1.20
C ASN A 264 -20.82 6.13 1.02
N GLU A 265 -20.62 6.80 -0.12
CA GLU A 265 -19.36 7.40 -0.49
C GLU A 265 -18.98 8.56 0.43
N GLN A 266 -17.73 8.56 0.87
CA GLN A 266 -17.13 9.56 1.73
C GLN A 266 -15.88 10.16 1.09
N THR A 267 -15.47 11.34 1.52
CA THR A 267 -14.32 12.05 0.92
C THR A 267 -12.97 11.55 1.40
N ASP A 268 -12.88 10.92 2.58
CA ASP A 268 -11.66 10.41 3.22
C ASP A 268 -12.02 9.48 4.38
N ASP A 269 -11.10 8.62 4.78
CA ASP A 269 -11.21 7.76 5.98
C ASP A 269 -11.34 8.57 7.28
N GLY A 270 -10.78 9.78 7.34
CA GLY A 270 -10.91 10.66 8.51
C GLY A 270 -12.37 11.03 8.83
N PRO A 271 -13.14 11.57 7.88
CA PRO A 271 -14.59 11.80 8.04
C PRO A 271 -15.36 10.53 8.44
N ILE A 272 -15.03 9.37 7.88
CA ILE A 272 -15.66 8.09 8.28
C ILE A 272 -15.41 7.81 9.77
N CYS A 273 -14.14 7.86 10.20
CA CYS A 273 -13.78 7.65 11.59
C CYS A 273 -14.48 8.65 12.53
N ASN A 274 -14.44 9.93 12.19
CA ASN A 274 -15.09 10.98 12.97
C ASN A 274 -16.61 10.78 13.10
N THR A 275 -17.27 10.26 12.06
CA THR A 275 -18.69 9.91 12.11
C THR A 275 -18.92 8.74 13.05
N LEU A 276 -18.21 7.62 12.86
CA LEU A 276 -18.45 6.37 13.60
C LEU A 276 -18.20 6.48 15.11
N VAL A 277 -17.37 7.41 15.58
CA VAL A 277 -17.14 7.62 17.03
C VAL A 277 -18.22 8.46 17.70
N THR A 278 -19.14 9.05 16.96
CA THR A 278 -20.18 9.93 17.55
C THR A 278 -21.36 9.14 18.09
N LYS A 279 -22.01 9.70 19.13
CA LYS A 279 -23.25 9.13 19.70
C LYS A 279 -24.45 9.18 18.75
N SER A 280 -24.38 10.00 17.72
CA SER A 280 -25.45 10.15 16.73
C SER A 280 -25.37 9.14 15.57
N ALA A 281 -24.26 8.43 15.43
CA ALA A 281 -24.04 7.45 14.35
C ALA A 281 -24.59 6.05 14.69
N VAL A 282 -25.73 6.00 15.36
CA VAL A 282 -26.37 4.74 15.79
C VAL A 282 -26.47 3.75 14.62
N ASP A 283 -26.01 2.53 14.85
CA ASP A 283 -26.01 1.42 13.89
C ASP A 283 -25.24 1.65 12.57
N GLN A 284 -24.45 2.73 12.47
CA GLN A 284 -23.62 2.95 11.29
C GLN A 284 -22.35 2.08 11.31
N CYS A 285 -21.88 1.74 10.12
CA CYS A 285 -20.67 0.97 9.90
C CYS A 285 -19.87 1.52 8.72
N GLY A 286 -18.64 1.06 8.55
CA GLY A 286 -17.79 1.46 7.43
C GLY A 286 -16.57 0.59 7.27
N LEU A 287 -15.88 0.79 6.13
CA LEU A 287 -14.56 0.23 5.83
C LEU A 287 -13.56 1.39 5.73
N LEU A 288 -12.63 1.46 6.66
CA LEU A 288 -11.70 2.58 6.79
C LEU A 288 -10.33 2.17 7.31
N VAL A 289 -9.33 3.03 7.09
CA VAL A 289 -7.96 2.79 7.58
C VAL A 289 -7.94 2.73 9.10
N TYR A 290 -7.44 1.63 9.65
CA TYR A 290 -7.38 1.36 11.08
C TYR A 290 -6.64 2.45 11.86
N SER A 291 -5.55 2.98 11.30
CA SER A 291 -4.75 4.03 11.93
C SER A 291 -5.48 5.35 12.15
N LYS A 292 -6.67 5.54 11.58
CA LYS A 292 -7.47 6.77 11.80
C LYS A 292 -8.01 6.85 13.24
N LEU A 293 -8.13 5.74 13.95
CA LEU A 293 -8.50 5.73 15.37
C LEU A 293 -7.57 6.62 16.20
N ARG A 294 -6.29 6.70 15.84
CA ARG A 294 -5.32 7.60 16.48
C ARG A 294 -5.77 9.07 16.51
N SER A 295 -6.43 9.55 15.45
CA SER A 295 -6.81 10.97 15.33
C SER A 295 -7.99 11.37 16.21
N VAL A 296 -8.71 10.42 16.80
CA VAL A 296 -9.88 10.66 17.65
C VAL A 296 -9.62 10.32 19.12
N GLU A 297 -8.42 9.84 19.44
CA GLU A 297 -8.00 9.41 20.77
C GLU A 297 -8.08 10.53 21.82
N GLU A 298 -7.64 11.74 21.46
CA GLU A 298 -7.51 12.85 22.38
C GLU A 298 -8.81 13.62 22.61
N SER A 299 -9.86 13.35 21.87
CA SER A 299 -11.11 14.08 21.97
C SER A 299 -12.05 13.48 23.03
N ALA A 300 -12.27 14.21 24.13
CA ALA A 300 -13.20 13.81 25.16
C ALA A 300 -14.67 13.71 24.67
N GLU A 301 -15.02 14.37 23.57
CA GLU A 301 -16.35 14.36 22.97
C GLU A 301 -16.52 13.20 22.00
N THR A 302 -15.44 12.74 21.37
CA THR A 302 -15.40 11.59 20.49
C THR A 302 -14.90 10.39 21.28
N SER A 303 -15.83 9.64 21.87
CA SER A 303 -15.44 8.44 22.59
C SER A 303 -15.09 7.34 21.61
N VAL A 304 -13.82 6.96 21.54
CA VAL A 304 -13.38 5.73 20.85
C VAL A 304 -14.09 4.47 21.35
N ASN A 305 -14.73 4.55 22.50
CA ASN A 305 -15.57 3.48 23.04
C ASN A 305 -16.89 3.31 22.26
N ASN A 306 -17.28 4.30 21.44
CA ASN A 306 -18.47 4.19 20.59
C ASN A 306 -18.20 3.47 19.26
N ILE A 307 -16.96 3.02 19.00
CA ILE A 307 -16.59 2.32 17.77
C ILE A 307 -15.95 0.97 18.10
N ALA A 308 -16.27 -0.04 17.32
CA ALA A 308 -15.64 -1.35 17.43
C ALA A 308 -15.10 -1.84 16.08
N VAL A 309 -14.03 -2.63 16.13
CA VAL A 309 -13.51 -3.40 15.01
C VAL A 309 -14.27 -4.71 14.93
N ALA A 310 -14.93 -4.96 13.80
CA ALA A 310 -15.82 -6.13 13.64
C ALA A 310 -15.06 -7.45 13.85
N ALA A 311 -13.87 -7.60 13.25
CA ALA A 311 -13.06 -8.80 13.35
C ALA A 311 -12.56 -9.11 14.78
N TYR A 312 -12.68 -8.17 15.73
CA TYR A 312 -12.31 -8.39 17.13
C TYR A 312 -13.40 -9.07 17.95
N GLN A 313 -14.61 -9.18 17.40
CA GLN A 313 -15.71 -9.85 18.07
C GLN A 313 -15.50 -11.37 18.10
N ASP A 314 -15.84 -12.00 19.21
CA ASP A 314 -15.82 -13.45 19.34
C ASP A 314 -16.76 -14.08 18.30
N GLY A 315 -16.26 -15.07 17.57
CA GLY A 315 -17.05 -15.78 16.56
C GLY A 315 -17.27 -15.02 15.24
N TYR A 316 -16.64 -13.86 15.02
CA TYR A 316 -16.73 -13.14 13.75
C TYR A 316 -16.41 -14.03 12.55
N GLN A 317 -17.25 -13.98 11.51
CA GLN A 317 -17.13 -14.79 10.30
C GLN A 317 -16.78 -13.96 9.06
N GLY A 318 -15.94 -14.55 8.19
CA GLY A 318 -15.54 -13.97 6.91
C GLY A 318 -14.38 -12.99 7.00
N ILE A 319 -14.28 -12.12 6.00
CA ILE A 319 -13.17 -11.15 5.86
C ILE A 319 -13.30 -10.00 6.87
N GLY A 320 -12.19 -9.62 7.50
CA GLY A 320 -12.15 -8.49 8.45
C GLY A 320 -11.86 -7.13 7.81
N GLY A 321 -11.48 -7.12 6.53
CA GLY A 321 -11.12 -5.92 5.79
C GLY A 321 -10.07 -6.20 4.72
N TYR A 322 -9.26 -5.19 4.40
CA TYR A 322 -8.28 -5.21 3.31
C TYR A 322 -6.93 -4.67 3.77
N ALA A 323 -5.87 -5.37 3.39
CA ALA A 323 -4.49 -4.96 3.61
C ALA A 323 -3.86 -4.56 2.27
N TYR A 324 -3.54 -3.27 2.13
CA TYR A 324 -2.86 -2.71 0.97
C TYR A 324 -1.46 -2.25 1.33
N LYS A 325 -0.61 -2.04 0.33
CA LYS A 325 0.79 -1.72 0.56
C LYS A 325 1.19 -0.35 0.04
N HIS A 326 2.28 0.16 0.57
CA HIS A 326 3.01 1.30 0.01
C HIS A 326 4.24 0.76 -0.71
N TYR A 327 4.30 0.95 -2.02
CA TYR A 327 5.38 0.42 -2.87
C TYR A 327 6.40 1.50 -3.22
N LEU A 328 7.67 1.11 -3.19
CA LEU A 328 8.81 1.97 -3.49
C LEU A 328 9.50 1.54 -4.78
N GLN A 329 9.62 2.45 -5.75
CA GLN A 329 10.30 2.19 -7.02
C GLN A 329 11.17 3.36 -7.44
N VAL A 330 12.13 3.09 -8.32
CA VAL A 330 12.97 4.07 -8.99
C VAL A 330 12.42 4.32 -10.40
N LEU A 331 12.36 5.58 -10.84
CA LEU A 331 11.99 5.88 -12.22
C LEU A 331 13.12 5.45 -13.17
N LYS A 332 12.77 4.86 -14.31
CA LYS A 332 13.73 4.55 -15.38
C LYS A 332 14.50 5.80 -15.87
N THR A 333 13.87 6.95 -15.75
CA THR A 333 14.44 8.26 -16.13
C THR A 333 15.00 9.04 -14.93
N SER A 334 15.21 8.36 -13.80
CA SER A 334 15.70 9.01 -12.56
C SER A 334 16.97 9.84 -12.79
N PRO A 335 16.94 11.15 -12.46
CA PRO A 335 18.15 11.97 -12.50
C PRO A 335 19.17 11.64 -11.39
N LEU A 336 18.72 11.00 -10.30
CA LEU A 336 19.53 10.68 -9.12
C LEU A 336 19.26 9.22 -8.67
N PRO A 337 19.62 8.20 -9.48
CA PRO A 337 19.28 6.82 -9.19
C PRO A 337 20.02 6.24 -7.96
N TRP A 338 21.29 6.59 -7.72
CA TRP A 338 22.01 6.16 -6.53
C TRP A 338 21.39 6.70 -5.25
N THR A 339 21.00 7.97 -5.26
CA THR A 339 20.34 8.62 -4.13
C THR A 339 18.94 8.02 -3.89
N SER A 340 18.22 7.67 -4.95
CA SER A 340 16.93 6.97 -4.85
C SER A 340 17.10 5.59 -4.20
N CYS A 341 18.05 4.79 -4.64
CA CYS A 341 18.36 3.48 -4.04
C CYS A 341 18.77 3.61 -2.57
N ALA A 342 19.64 4.57 -2.25
CA ALA A 342 20.07 4.81 -0.87
C ALA A 342 18.90 5.25 0.04
N PHE A 343 17.99 6.10 -0.45
CA PHE A 343 16.83 6.54 0.32
C PHE A 343 15.82 5.41 0.51
N ILE A 344 15.59 4.56 -0.51
CA ILE A 344 14.76 3.34 -0.39
C ILE A 344 15.38 2.40 0.66
N ALA A 345 16.69 2.14 0.59
CA ALA A 345 17.40 1.31 1.57
C ALA A 345 17.23 1.87 2.99
N TYR A 346 17.45 3.17 3.19
CA TYR A 346 17.28 3.84 4.48
C TYR A 346 15.88 3.63 5.06
N MET A 347 14.83 3.82 4.25
CA MET A 347 13.43 3.67 4.70
C MET A 347 13.06 2.22 5.03
N THR A 348 13.67 1.23 4.37
CA THR A 348 13.25 -0.17 4.47
C THR A 348 14.15 -1.04 5.34
N THR A 349 15.32 -0.52 5.74
CA THR A 349 16.32 -1.30 6.51
C THR A 349 16.75 -0.64 7.83
N THR A 350 16.20 0.53 8.17
CA THR A 350 16.53 1.21 9.43
C THR A 350 15.27 1.67 10.17
N SER A 351 15.30 1.65 11.50
CA SER A 351 14.19 2.16 12.32
C SER A 351 14.01 3.67 12.15
N GLU A 352 15.10 4.42 12.03
CA GLU A 352 15.09 5.87 11.82
C GLU A 352 14.47 6.22 10.45
N GLY A 353 14.77 5.47 9.41
CA GLY A 353 14.22 5.65 8.08
C GLY A 353 12.73 5.37 8.00
N PHE A 354 12.27 4.36 8.75
CA PHE A 354 10.86 3.99 8.84
C PHE A 354 10.08 4.85 9.83
N ALA A 355 10.73 5.58 10.71
CA ALA A 355 10.12 6.32 11.84
C ALA A 355 8.93 7.21 11.47
N ALA A 356 8.92 7.79 10.26
CA ALA A 356 7.79 8.59 9.78
C ALA A 356 6.46 7.81 9.73
N TRP A 357 6.51 6.50 9.58
CA TRP A 357 5.35 5.59 9.52
C TRP A 357 5.10 4.83 10.82
N GLY A 358 6.04 4.82 11.75
CA GLY A 358 5.99 4.04 13.00
C GLY A 358 4.82 4.35 13.94
N LYS A 359 4.03 5.41 13.67
CA LYS A 359 2.81 5.78 14.43
C LYS A 359 1.54 5.13 13.91
N ASP A 360 1.62 4.38 12.82
CA ASP A 360 0.43 3.79 12.22
C ASP A 360 0.08 2.47 12.90
N MET A 361 -0.99 2.49 13.69
CA MET A 361 -1.67 1.25 14.06
C MET A 361 -2.17 0.55 12.79
N GLY A 362 -1.99 -0.77 12.70
CA GLY A 362 -2.33 -1.50 11.50
C GLY A 362 -1.43 -1.16 10.29
N GLY A 363 -0.23 -0.67 10.57
CA GLY A 363 0.83 -0.41 9.60
C GLY A 363 2.05 -1.25 9.94
N TYR A 364 2.52 -2.10 9.02
CA TYR A 364 3.57 -3.09 9.28
C TYR A 364 4.63 -3.07 8.19
N SER A 365 5.91 -2.91 8.59
CA SER A 365 7.02 -3.17 7.70
C SER A 365 7.27 -4.69 7.60
N ALA A 366 7.65 -5.16 6.42
CA ALA A 366 8.12 -6.53 6.22
C ALA A 366 9.46 -6.80 6.91
N ASN A 367 10.21 -5.75 7.26
CA ASN A 367 11.49 -5.84 7.95
C ASN A 367 11.32 -5.54 9.44
N PRO A 368 11.54 -6.52 10.36
CA PRO A 368 11.36 -6.34 11.79
C PRO A 368 12.18 -5.21 12.40
N ILE A 369 13.36 -4.90 11.86
CA ILE A 369 14.20 -3.81 12.35
C ILE A 369 13.51 -2.45 12.26
N CYS A 370 12.66 -2.26 11.24
CA CYS A 370 11.89 -1.03 11.05
C CYS A 370 10.81 -0.85 12.12
N MET A 371 10.36 -1.94 12.74
CA MET A 371 9.31 -1.95 13.76
C MET A 371 9.85 -1.84 15.18
N GLN A 372 11.19 -1.81 15.33
CA GLN A 372 11.82 -1.64 16.63
C GLN A 372 11.78 -0.17 17.08
N ASP A 373 11.62 0.07 18.35
CA ASP A 373 11.73 1.39 18.98
C ASP A 373 10.77 2.49 18.45
N HIS A 374 9.49 2.21 18.48
CA HIS A 374 8.45 3.20 18.22
C HIS A 374 8.42 4.35 19.23
N SER A 375 9.10 4.22 20.38
CA SER A 375 9.14 5.26 21.42
C SER A 375 9.85 6.54 20.97
N LYS A 376 10.82 6.46 20.04
CA LYS A 376 11.51 7.62 19.46
C LYS A 376 10.60 8.54 18.67
N ASP A 377 9.51 7.98 18.12
CA ASP A 377 8.55 8.70 17.31
C ASP A 377 7.33 9.15 18.14
N GLY A 378 7.42 9.03 19.46
CA GLY A 378 6.31 9.27 20.36
C GLY A 378 5.30 8.11 20.39
N TYR A 379 5.62 6.97 19.78
CA TYR A 379 4.88 5.73 19.97
C TYR A 379 5.35 5.07 21.27
N VAL A 380 4.40 4.78 22.14
CA VAL A 380 4.64 4.00 23.36
C VAL A 380 3.71 2.81 23.32
N ASP A 381 4.28 1.62 23.33
CA ASP A 381 3.51 0.37 23.29
C ASP A 381 2.49 0.33 24.42
N GLY A 382 1.25 0.02 24.10
CA GLY A 382 0.13 0.02 25.05
C GLY A 382 -0.40 1.40 25.47
N VAL A 383 0.24 2.50 25.05
CA VAL A 383 -0.22 3.87 25.35
C VAL A 383 -0.87 4.54 24.14
N ASN A 384 -0.33 4.31 22.97
CA ASN A 384 -0.87 4.85 21.70
C ASN A 384 -1.89 3.93 21.04
N THR A 385 -2.30 2.86 21.73
CA THR A 385 -3.35 1.96 21.32
C THR A 385 -4.51 2.02 22.31
N PHE A 386 -5.73 1.97 21.82
CA PHE A 386 -6.92 1.92 22.67
C PHE A 386 -7.15 0.49 23.14
N ASP A 387 -7.46 0.28 24.41
CA ASP A 387 -7.65 -1.05 24.99
C ASP A 387 -8.60 -1.93 24.18
N ALA A 388 -9.75 -1.40 23.77
CA ALA A 388 -10.75 -2.11 22.99
C ALA A 388 -10.44 -2.20 21.47
N LYS A 389 -9.40 -1.49 21.00
CA LYS A 389 -9.01 -1.38 19.59
C LYS A 389 -7.53 -1.67 19.38
N ASN A 390 -6.89 -2.24 20.39
CA ASN A 390 -5.48 -2.60 20.35
C ASN A 390 -5.15 -3.40 19.09
N ASP A 391 -4.09 -3.00 18.42
CA ASP A 391 -3.60 -3.70 17.25
C ASP A 391 -3.08 -5.09 17.65
N ARG A 392 -3.59 -6.11 16.98
CA ARG A 392 -3.22 -7.51 17.23
C ARG A 392 -2.04 -8.00 16.40
N GLY A 393 -1.46 -7.10 15.58
CA GLY A 393 -0.30 -7.40 14.75
C GLY A 393 -0.61 -8.08 13.42
N TYR A 394 0.35 -8.01 12.49
CA TYR A 394 0.20 -8.46 11.11
C TYR A 394 -0.21 -9.95 11.00
N GLU A 395 0.46 -10.83 11.76
CA GLU A 395 0.19 -12.26 11.74
C GLU A 395 -1.25 -12.59 12.12
N TRP A 396 -1.77 -11.93 13.17
CA TRP A 396 -3.16 -12.12 13.55
C TRP A 396 -4.13 -11.62 12.48
N TRP A 397 -3.85 -10.41 11.93
CA TRP A 397 -4.72 -9.82 10.93
C TRP A 397 -4.84 -10.65 9.66
N THR A 398 -3.76 -11.32 9.24
CA THR A 398 -3.72 -12.09 7.98
C THR A 398 -4.03 -13.58 8.17
N SER A 399 -4.09 -14.08 9.42
CA SER A 399 -4.34 -15.49 9.69
C SER A 399 -5.81 -15.89 9.46
N ALA A 400 -6.00 -17.16 9.11
CA ALA A 400 -7.33 -17.77 8.93
C ALA A 400 -8.16 -17.82 10.22
N ASP A 401 -7.50 -17.91 11.37
CA ASP A 401 -8.13 -17.96 12.69
C ASP A 401 -8.27 -16.57 13.34
N GLY A 402 -7.74 -15.52 12.69
CA GLY A 402 -7.73 -14.14 13.17
C GLY A 402 -8.57 -13.19 12.33
N GLY A 403 -7.93 -12.11 11.89
CA GLY A 403 -8.59 -11.02 11.18
C GLY A 403 -9.01 -11.32 9.74
N ARG A 404 -8.42 -12.33 9.11
CA ARG A 404 -8.71 -12.73 7.71
C ARG A 404 -8.76 -11.55 6.75
N LEU A 405 -7.78 -10.62 6.87
CA LEU A 405 -7.66 -9.52 5.92
C LEU A 405 -7.38 -10.06 4.52
N VAL A 406 -8.02 -9.47 3.57
CA VAL A 406 -7.72 -9.63 2.15
C VAL A 406 -6.43 -8.87 1.85
N VAL A 407 -5.35 -9.58 1.54
CA VAL A 407 -4.03 -8.97 1.29
C VAL A 407 -3.86 -8.70 -0.20
N GLU A 408 -3.44 -7.48 -0.55
CA GLU A 408 -3.23 -7.07 -1.93
C GLU A 408 -2.15 -7.91 -2.61
N ASP A 409 -2.50 -8.47 -3.78
CA ASP A 409 -1.59 -9.04 -4.77
C ASP A 409 -1.69 -8.24 -6.07
N PRO A 410 -0.65 -7.46 -6.43
CA PRO A 410 -0.67 -6.65 -7.63
C PRO A 410 -0.78 -7.46 -8.94
N GLU A 411 -0.19 -8.65 -9.00
CA GLU A 411 -0.25 -9.51 -10.19
C GLU A 411 -1.66 -10.04 -10.40
N TYR A 412 -2.30 -10.55 -9.33
CA TYR A 412 -3.69 -11.00 -9.41
C TYR A 412 -4.64 -9.85 -9.76
N CYS A 413 -4.50 -8.70 -9.10
CA CYS A 413 -5.28 -7.51 -9.43
C CYS A 413 -5.11 -7.11 -10.90
N ALA A 414 -3.87 -7.14 -11.44
CA ALA A 414 -3.60 -6.83 -12.83
C ALA A 414 -4.29 -7.81 -13.79
N GLN A 415 -4.29 -9.10 -13.46
CA GLN A 415 -4.90 -10.16 -14.26
C GLN A 415 -6.41 -9.97 -14.43
N VAL A 416 -7.14 -9.64 -13.35
CA VAL A 416 -8.61 -9.56 -13.35
C VAL A 416 -9.15 -8.16 -13.63
N SER A 417 -8.31 -7.12 -13.56
CA SER A 417 -8.73 -5.72 -13.51
C SER A 417 -9.46 -5.22 -14.76
N PHE A 418 -9.26 -5.83 -15.92
CA PHE A 418 -9.89 -5.36 -17.16
C PHE A 418 -11.39 -5.67 -17.16
N ASP A 419 -11.76 -6.94 -17.23
CA ASP A 419 -13.17 -7.34 -17.36
C ASP A 419 -13.94 -7.12 -16.06
N LEU A 420 -13.35 -7.50 -14.90
CA LEU A 420 -13.97 -7.30 -13.59
C LEU A 420 -14.08 -5.80 -13.24
N GLY A 421 -13.11 -5.00 -13.68
CA GLY A 421 -13.14 -3.54 -13.48
C GLY A 421 -14.30 -2.88 -14.23
N ASP A 422 -14.52 -3.26 -15.48
CA ASP A 422 -15.63 -2.76 -16.29
C ASP A 422 -16.98 -3.21 -15.72
N TRP A 423 -17.08 -4.46 -15.24
CA TRP A 423 -18.27 -4.97 -14.58
C TRP A 423 -18.60 -4.20 -13.28
N ILE A 424 -17.59 -3.93 -12.45
CA ILE A 424 -17.76 -3.10 -11.25
C ILE A 424 -18.21 -1.68 -11.62
N ASP A 425 -17.61 -1.08 -12.63
CA ASP A 425 -17.98 0.27 -13.08
C ASP A 425 -19.42 0.37 -13.58
N MET A 426 -19.93 -0.68 -14.24
CA MET A 426 -21.33 -0.74 -14.62
C MET A 426 -22.27 -0.73 -13.40
N ILE A 427 -21.92 -1.46 -12.34
CA ILE A 427 -22.74 -1.48 -11.10
C ILE A 427 -22.68 -0.10 -10.41
N VAL A 428 -21.49 0.46 -10.23
CA VAL A 428 -21.32 1.76 -9.57
C VAL A 428 -21.96 2.89 -10.39
N GLY A 429 -21.88 2.83 -11.71
CA GLY A 429 -22.48 3.83 -12.60
C GLY A 429 -24.01 3.75 -12.68
N SER A 430 -24.62 2.66 -12.23
CA SER A 430 -26.08 2.49 -12.16
C SER A 430 -26.71 2.97 -10.83
N LYS A 431 -25.92 3.38 -9.86
CA LYS A 431 -26.28 3.82 -8.50
C LYS A 431 -26.86 5.25 -8.40
#